data_2f74f92f66ca019721b4d1ea6ac190e2
#
_entry.id   2f74f92f66ca019721b4d1ea6ac190e2
#
_cell.length_a   1.000
_cell.length_b   1.000
_cell.length_c   1.000
_cell.angle_alpha   90.00
_cell.angle_beta   90.00
_cell.angle_gamma   90.00
#
_symmetry.space_group_name_H-M   'P 1'
#
loop_
_entity.id
_entity.type
_entity.pdbx_description
1 polymer ?
#
loop_
_entity_poly.entity_id
_entity_poly.type
_entity_poly.pdbx_seq_one_letter_code
_entity_poly.pdbx_strand_id
1 'polypeptide(L)'
;MTDIFDLTDRIILVTGGLGQIGSAFVRELHGRGGRVAVASRTVDAARLKEAFPDLADSPRLLGVSLDIVSKDSVEAGLDAIVDAWGAAPDGVINNAGLDTQPSAPPEVSGPFEDFPLDVFREVVDVNLVGTFVVTQAAGARMRAAGKPGSIVNVGSIYGMVSPVQDIYAYKEEQTGVPFVKPVAYSAAKSGLYNLTRYCATYWGRQGIRVNTLTPSGVGRDTQDATFQQNYTARIPIGRMAEATDFNGAAVFLLSDASRYMTGSNLVVDGGWTAW
;
A
#
# COMPACT_ATOMS: atom_id res chain seq x y z
N MET A 1 -6.42 -17.85 -26.39
CA MET A 1 -5.26 -17.41 -25.58
C MET A 1 -5.77 -17.12 -24.19
N THR A 2 -5.17 -17.66 -23.17
CA THR A 2 -5.52 -17.35 -21.77
C THR A 2 -5.12 -15.91 -21.49
N ASP A 3 -6.00 -15.09 -20.90
CA ASP A 3 -5.65 -13.74 -20.48
C ASP A 3 -4.61 -13.82 -19.34
N ILE A 4 -3.39 -13.34 -19.59
CA ILE A 4 -2.30 -13.35 -18.61
C ILE A 4 -2.53 -12.38 -17.44
N PHE A 5 -3.52 -11.49 -17.53
CA PHE A 5 -3.94 -10.56 -16.49
C PHE A 5 -5.18 -11.04 -15.71
N ASP A 6 -5.68 -12.24 -16.00
CA ASP A 6 -6.81 -12.83 -15.31
C ASP A 6 -6.48 -13.12 -13.85
N LEU A 7 -7.41 -12.76 -12.96
CA LEU A 7 -7.32 -13.00 -11.52
C LEU A 7 -8.46 -13.89 -11.02
N THR A 8 -9.18 -14.55 -11.94
CA THR A 8 -10.29 -15.45 -11.58
C THR A 8 -9.82 -16.47 -10.55
N ASP A 9 -10.61 -16.64 -9.49
CA ASP A 9 -10.36 -17.52 -8.35
C ASP A 9 -9.10 -17.22 -7.51
N ARG A 10 -8.32 -16.19 -7.82
CA ARG A 10 -7.25 -15.72 -6.92
C ARG A 10 -7.86 -15.15 -5.64
N ILE A 11 -7.33 -15.54 -4.49
CA ILE A 11 -7.68 -15.00 -3.18
C ILE A 11 -6.66 -13.91 -2.84
N ILE A 12 -7.12 -12.66 -2.77
CA ILE A 12 -6.23 -11.50 -2.64
C ILE A 12 -6.58 -10.73 -1.38
N LEU A 13 -5.61 -10.57 -0.48
CA LEU A 13 -5.72 -9.70 0.69
C LEU A 13 -5.22 -8.30 0.34
N VAL A 14 -6.02 -7.26 0.62
CA VAL A 14 -5.63 -5.86 0.48
C VAL A 14 -5.68 -5.18 1.85
N THR A 15 -4.53 -4.90 2.45
CA THR A 15 -4.47 -4.14 3.69
C THR A 15 -4.70 -2.65 3.44
N GLY A 16 -5.40 -1.96 4.35
CA GLY A 16 -5.84 -0.59 4.10
C GLY A 16 -6.82 -0.48 2.93
N GLY A 17 -7.59 -1.54 2.67
CA GLY A 17 -8.50 -1.66 1.53
C GLY A 17 -9.68 -0.68 1.52
N LEU A 18 -9.97 0.00 2.64
CA LEU A 18 -10.95 1.08 2.72
C LEU A 18 -10.35 2.47 2.43
N GLY A 19 -9.02 2.57 2.30
CA GLY A 19 -8.32 3.82 1.98
C GLY A 19 -8.42 4.19 0.49
N GLN A 20 -7.96 5.40 0.15
CA GLN A 20 -8.09 5.96 -1.22
C GLN A 20 -7.47 5.03 -2.30
N ILE A 21 -6.22 4.61 -2.15
CA ILE A 21 -5.57 3.71 -3.12
C ILE A 21 -6.09 2.27 -2.95
N GLY A 22 -6.25 1.82 -1.71
CA GLY A 22 -6.72 0.46 -1.41
C GLY A 22 -8.09 0.16 -1.99
N SER A 23 -9.04 1.09 -1.92
CA SER A 23 -10.38 0.90 -2.48
C SER A 23 -10.37 0.82 -4.02
N ALA A 24 -9.49 1.56 -4.69
CA ALA A 24 -9.28 1.44 -6.12
C ALA A 24 -8.74 0.05 -6.50
N PHE A 25 -7.75 -0.46 -5.74
CA PHE A 25 -7.26 -1.84 -5.92
C PHE A 25 -8.37 -2.86 -5.72
N VAL A 26 -9.15 -2.77 -4.64
CA VAL A 26 -10.25 -3.70 -4.35
C VAL A 26 -11.22 -3.79 -5.52
N ARG A 27 -11.66 -2.65 -6.06
CA ARG A 27 -12.59 -2.60 -7.19
C ARG A 27 -12.01 -3.24 -8.45
N GLU A 28 -10.79 -2.90 -8.80
CA GLU A 28 -10.13 -3.45 -9.99
C GLU A 28 -9.91 -4.97 -9.88
N LEU A 29 -9.36 -5.43 -8.74
CA LEU A 29 -9.08 -6.84 -8.53
C LEU A 29 -10.35 -7.69 -8.52
N HIS A 30 -11.43 -7.19 -7.88
CA HIS A 30 -12.73 -7.82 -7.91
C HIS A 30 -13.31 -7.85 -9.33
N GLY A 31 -13.18 -6.76 -10.09
CA GLY A 31 -13.59 -6.66 -11.49
C GLY A 31 -12.88 -7.65 -12.42
N ARG A 32 -11.63 -8.01 -12.07
CA ARG A 32 -10.82 -9.03 -12.77
C ARG A 32 -11.09 -10.47 -12.32
N GLY A 33 -12.16 -10.72 -11.58
CA GLY A 33 -12.55 -12.07 -11.16
C GLY A 33 -11.97 -12.51 -9.81
N GLY A 34 -11.12 -11.73 -9.17
CA GLY A 34 -10.52 -12.05 -7.88
C GLY A 34 -11.54 -12.11 -6.73
N ARG A 35 -11.24 -12.95 -5.74
CA ARG A 35 -11.85 -12.92 -4.41
C ARG A 35 -11.03 -11.99 -3.55
N VAL A 36 -11.61 -10.88 -3.09
CA VAL A 36 -10.83 -9.81 -2.45
C VAL A 36 -11.22 -9.67 -0.98
N ALA A 37 -10.27 -9.91 -0.09
CA ALA A 37 -10.36 -9.62 1.33
C ALA A 37 -9.93 -8.17 1.59
N VAL A 38 -10.88 -7.36 2.01
CA VAL A 38 -10.71 -5.93 2.33
C VAL A 38 -10.33 -5.82 3.79
N ALA A 39 -9.06 -5.57 4.08
CA ALA A 39 -8.59 -5.50 5.46
C ALA A 39 -8.37 -4.05 5.92
N SER A 40 -8.85 -3.75 7.12
CA SER A 40 -8.58 -2.53 7.87
C SER A 40 -8.75 -2.83 9.37
N ARG A 41 -8.30 -1.93 10.25
CA ARG A 41 -8.43 -2.10 11.71
C ARG A 41 -9.86 -2.39 12.16
N THR A 42 -10.82 -1.80 11.48
CA THR A 42 -12.24 -2.04 11.72
C THR A 42 -12.96 -2.14 10.38
N VAL A 43 -13.50 -3.31 10.07
CA VAL A 43 -14.35 -3.54 8.90
C VAL A 43 -15.57 -4.33 9.35
N ASP A 44 -16.73 -3.69 9.28
CA ASP A 44 -18.03 -4.32 9.44
C ASP A 44 -18.84 -4.23 8.14
N ALA A 45 -19.99 -4.85 8.11
CA ALA A 45 -20.86 -4.88 6.94
C ALA A 45 -21.32 -3.47 6.51
N ALA A 46 -21.52 -2.55 7.46
CA ALA A 46 -21.95 -1.18 7.16
C ALA A 46 -20.83 -0.41 6.45
N ARG A 47 -19.61 -0.47 6.97
CA ARG A 47 -18.43 0.16 6.35
C ARG A 47 -18.09 -0.42 4.99
N LEU A 48 -18.24 -1.75 4.84
CA LEU A 48 -18.02 -2.40 3.56
C LEU A 48 -19.05 -1.93 2.52
N LYS A 49 -20.33 -1.80 2.93
CA LYS A 49 -21.40 -1.32 2.08
C LYS A 49 -21.26 0.16 1.73
N GLU A 50 -20.80 0.98 2.65
CA GLU A 50 -20.50 2.39 2.40
C GLU A 50 -19.37 2.55 1.37
N ALA A 51 -18.27 1.81 1.51
CA ALA A 51 -17.12 1.88 0.61
C ALA A 51 -17.38 1.24 -0.77
N PHE A 52 -18.17 0.17 -0.80
CA PHE A 52 -18.43 -0.65 -1.98
C PHE A 52 -19.92 -1.00 -2.12
N PRO A 53 -20.82 0.01 -2.31
CA PRO A 53 -22.27 -0.22 -2.32
C PRO A 53 -22.72 -1.19 -3.43
N ASP A 54 -21.96 -1.25 -4.51
CA ASP A 54 -22.19 -2.11 -5.68
C ASP A 54 -21.58 -3.52 -5.55
N LEU A 55 -20.69 -3.74 -4.60
CA LEU A 55 -19.92 -4.99 -4.43
C LEU A 55 -20.15 -5.67 -3.07
N ALA A 56 -20.71 -4.98 -2.08
CA ALA A 56 -20.78 -5.46 -0.69
C ALA A 56 -21.50 -6.80 -0.53
N ASP A 57 -22.44 -7.12 -1.40
CA ASP A 57 -23.20 -8.37 -1.40
C ASP A 57 -22.54 -9.47 -2.27
N SER A 58 -21.37 -9.18 -2.86
CA SER A 58 -20.66 -10.15 -3.70
C SER A 58 -20.03 -11.26 -2.85
N PRO A 59 -20.21 -12.56 -3.18
CA PRO A 59 -19.52 -13.66 -2.49
C PRO A 59 -17.99 -13.63 -2.67
N ARG A 60 -17.49 -12.78 -3.56
CA ARG A 60 -16.08 -12.57 -3.84
C ARG A 60 -15.49 -11.36 -3.09
N LEU A 61 -16.26 -10.68 -2.24
CA LEU A 61 -15.79 -9.59 -1.39
C LEU A 61 -15.95 -9.98 0.09
N LEU A 62 -14.89 -9.86 0.89
CA LEU A 62 -14.89 -10.17 2.31
C LEU A 62 -14.29 -9.02 3.11
N GLY A 63 -15.02 -8.47 4.08
CA GLY A 63 -14.48 -7.54 5.06
C GLY A 63 -13.71 -8.28 6.16
N VAL A 64 -12.49 -7.86 6.46
CA VAL A 64 -11.63 -8.46 7.49
C VAL A 64 -11.11 -7.39 8.42
N SER A 65 -11.53 -7.42 9.69
CA SER A 65 -10.93 -6.57 10.71
C SER A 65 -9.54 -7.10 11.05
N LEU A 66 -8.50 -6.29 10.80
CA LEU A 66 -7.11 -6.69 10.91
C LEU A 66 -6.23 -5.49 11.27
N ASP A 67 -5.54 -5.59 12.41
CA ASP A 67 -4.47 -4.66 12.77
C ASP A 67 -3.12 -5.25 12.34
N ILE A 68 -2.47 -4.60 11.37
CA ILE A 68 -1.23 -5.10 10.77
C ILE A 68 -0.06 -5.15 11.74
N VAL A 69 -0.07 -4.34 12.82
CA VAL A 69 1.02 -4.34 13.83
C VAL A 69 0.84 -5.42 14.89
N SER A 70 -0.33 -6.06 14.95
CA SER A 70 -0.62 -7.16 15.87
C SER A 70 -0.54 -8.50 15.13
N LYS A 71 0.44 -9.33 15.53
CA LYS A 71 0.59 -10.67 14.94
C LYS A 71 -0.66 -11.52 15.11
N ASP A 72 -1.25 -11.50 16.29
CA ASP A 72 -2.45 -12.30 16.58
C ASP A 72 -3.65 -11.82 15.75
N SER A 73 -3.79 -10.51 15.55
CA SER A 73 -4.83 -9.94 14.68
C SER A 73 -4.61 -10.32 13.21
N VAL A 74 -3.37 -10.34 12.73
CA VAL A 74 -3.04 -10.78 11.37
C VAL A 74 -3.35 -12.26 11.17
N GLU A 75 -2.96 -13.11 12.12
CA GLU A 75 -3.26 -14.55 12.05
C GLU A 75 -4.78 -14.80 12.06
N ALA A 76 -5.53 -14.16 12.97
CA ALA A 76 -6.99 -14.27 13.02
C ALA A 76 -7.66 -13.77 11.71
N GLY A 77 -7.16 -12.68 11.14
CA GLY A 77 -7.66 -12.17 9.85
C GLY A 77 -7.41 -13.14 8.68
N LEU A 78 -6.25 -13.79 8.66
CA LEU A 78 -5.95 -14.81 7.66
C LEU A 78 -6.78 -16.09 7.86
N ASP A 79 -7.08 -16.47 9.11
CA ASP A 79 -7.99 -17.60 9.43
C ASP A 79 -9.40 -17.29 8.93
N ALA A 80 -9.91 -16.08 9.15
CA ALA A 80 -11.22 -15.67 8.64
C ALA A 80 -11.32 -15.79 7.10
N ILE A 81 -10.23 -15.51 6.37
CA ILE A 81 -10.19 -15.71 4.91
C ILE A 81 -10.25 -17.20 4.56
N VAL A 82 -9.51 -18.04 5.28
CA VAL A 82 -9.54 -19.51 5.08
C VAL A 82 -10.92 -20.06 5.38
N ASP A 83 -11.55 -19.62 6.47
CA ASP A 83 -12.90 -20.05 6.84
C ASP A 83 -13.94 -19.67 5.79
N ALA A 84 -13.82 -18.49 5.21
CA ALA A 84 -14.75 -18.00 4.19
C ALA A 84 -14.58 -18.68 2.81
N TRP A 85 -13.34 -18.96 2.40
CA TRP A 85 -13.05 -19.39 1.02
C TRP A 85 -12.28 -20.71 0.90
N GLY A 86 -11.99 -21.38 2.02
CA GLY A 86 -11.36 -22.71 2.06
C GLY A 86 -9.86 -22.71 1.75
N ALA A 87 -9.23 -21.55 1.57
CA ALA A 87 -7.80 -21.45 1.29
C ALA A 87 -7.22 -20.10 1.76
N ALA A 88 -5.93 -20.10 2.06
CA ALA A 88 -5.19 -18.88 2.36
C ALA A 88 -5.04 -17.99 1.10
N PRO A 89 -4.81 -16.67 1.26
CA PRO A 89 -4.53 -15.79 0.14
C PRO A 89 -3.32 -16.27 -0.67
N ASP A 90 -3.43 -16.22 -1.99
CA ASP A 90 -2.32 -16.40 -2.93
C ASP A 90 -1.82 -15.05 -3.50
N GLY A 91 -2.55 -13.97 -3.23
CA GLY A 91 -2.16 -12.60 -3.52
C GLY A 91 -2.26 -11.72 -2.26
N VAL A 92 -1.30 -10.82 -2.06
CA VAL A 92 -1.32 -9.82 -0.98
C VAL A 92 -0.89 -8.46 -1.52
N ILE A 93 -1.67 -7.41 -1.21
CA ILE A 93 -1.22 -6.02 -1.35
C ILE A 93 -1.07 -5.41 0.04
N ASN A 94 0.16 -5.18 0.47
CA ASN A 94 0.48 -4.42 1.66
C ASN A 94 0.39 -2.92 1.36
N ASN A 95 -0.83 -2.37 1.48
CA ASN A 95 -1.12 -0.97 1.18
C ASN A 95 -1.38 -0.12 2.43
N ALA A 96 -1.74 -0.71 3.55
CA ALA A 96 -1.93 0.03 4.80
C ALA A 96 -0.68 0.84 5.17
N GLY A 97 -0.88 2.08 5.61
CA GLY A 97 0.23 2.95 6.00
C GLY A 97 -0.26 4.26 6.60
N LEU A 98 0.62 4.89 7.36
CA LEU A 98 0.46 6.24 7.91
C LEU A 98 1.36 7.21 7.16
N ASP A 99 0.84 8.39 6.83
CA ASP A 99 1.60 9.51 6.26
C ASP A 99 1.18 10.83 6.92
N THR A 100 2.15 11.70 7.15
CA THR A 100 1.91 13.03 7.70
C THR A 100 1.47 13.97 6.59
N GLN A 101 0.24 14.47 6.71
CA GLN A 101 -0.34 15.41 5.75
C GLN A 101 0.16 16.84 6.02
N PRO A 102 0.16 17.75 5.00
CA PRO A 102 0.53 19.17 5.20
C PRO A 102 -0.36 19.94 6.19
N SER A 103 -1.48 19.35 6.59
CA SER A 103 -2.37 19.88 7.64
C SER A 103 -2.06 19.37 9.04
N ALA A 104 -1.01 18.55 9.20
CA ALA A 104 -0.63 18.01 10.50
C ALA A 104 -0.15 19.14 11.43
N PRO A 105 -0.37 19.00 12.75
CA PRO A 105 0.07 19.99 13.71
C PRO A 105 1.61 20.05 13.80
N PRO A 106 2.17 21.21 14.25
CA PRO A 106 3.62 21.41 14.29
C PRO A 106 4.40 20.37 15.09
N GLU A 107 3.79 19.79 16.11
CA GLU A 107 4.40 18.79 17.00
C GLU A 107 4.81 17.52 16.25
N VAL A 108 4.18 17.23 15.11
CA VAL A 108 4.46 16.04 14.27
C VAL A 108 4.93 16.38 12.86
N SER A 109 5.20 17.65 12.60
CA SER A 109 5.65 18.18 11.30
C SER A 109 6.70 19.29 11.42
N GLY A 110 7.30 19.42 12.60
CA GLY A 110 8.34 20.42 12.91
C GLY A 110 9.74 19.99 12.45
N PRO A 111 10.77 20.76 12.87
CA PRO A 111 12.16 20.50 12.54
C PRO A 111 12.61 19.09 12.91
N PHE A 112 13.57 18.56 12.16
CA PHE A 112 14.08 17.20 12.37
C PHE A 112 14.65 17.01 13.78
N GLU A 113 15.29 18.03 14.32
CA GLU A 113 15.94 18.03 15.64
C GLU A 113 14.94 17.81 16.77
N ASP A 114 13.70 18.26 16.60
CA ASP A 114 12.64 18.21 17.60
C ASP A 114 11.60 17.13 17.31
N PHE A 115 11.79 16.31 16.25
CA PHE A 115 10.79 15.33 15.83
C PHE A 115 10.59 14.24 16.90
N PRO A 116 9.35 14.00 17.40
CA PRO A 116 9.12 13.09 18.51
C PRO A 116 9.45 11.64 18.17
N LEU A 117 10.19 10.98 19.06
CA LEU A 117 10.63 9.58 18.87
C LEU A 117 9.45 8.58 18.88
N ASP A 118 8.43 8.84 19.66
CA ASP A 118 7.21 8.02 19.72
C ASP A 118 6.43 8.08 18.40
N VAL A 119 6.30 9.25 17.80
CA VAL A 119 5.71 9.43 16.46
C VAL A 119 6.55 8.72 15.39
N PHE A 120 7.90 8.83 15.48
CA PHE A 120 8.79 8.08 14.59
C PHE A 120 8.55 6.58 14.69
N ARG A 121 8.47 6.03 15.91
CA ARG A 121 8.21 4.61 16.16
C ARG A 121 6.85 4.18 15.61
N GLU A 122 5.80 4.92 15.90
CA GLU A 122 4.45 4.62 15.39
C GLU A 122 4.43 4.50 13.87
N VAL A 123 5.03 5.46 13.16
CA VAL A 123 5.08 5.44 11.70
C VAL A 123 5.90 4.26 11.16
N VAL A 124 7.02 3.93 11.81
CA VAL A 124 7.84 2.77 11.45
C VAL A 124 7.10 1.47 11.75
N ASP A 125 6.42 1.38 12.89
CA ASP A 125 5.66 0.21 13.29
C ASP A 125 4.53 -0.08 12.28
N VAL A 126 3.78 0.92 11.86
CA VAL A 126 2.72 0.71 10.87
C VAL A 126 3.30 0.43 9.48
N ASN A 127 4.21 1.29 8.97
CA ASN A 127 4.61 1.24 7.56
C ASN A 127 5.62 0.13 7.24
N LEU A 128 6.46 -0.26 8.20
CA LEU A 128 7.50 -1.26 7.99
C LEU A 128 7.23 -2.55 8.78
N VAL A 129 7.05 -2.44 10.10
CA VAL A 129 6.85 -3.65 10.94
C VAL A 129 5.50 -4.31 10.60
N GLY A 130 4.42 -3.55 10.44
CA GLY A 130 3.12 -4.09 10.02
C GLY A 130 3.19 -4.80 8.66
N THR A 131 3.88 -4.19 7.67
CA THR A 131 4.11 -4.84 6.38
C THR A 131 4.91 -6.14 6.54
N PHE A 132 5.93 -6.15 7.40
CA PHE A 132 6.69 -7.36 7.71
C PHE A 132 5.80 -8.45 8.32
N VAL A 133 4.97 -8.13 9.31
CA VAL A 133 4.09 -9.10 10.00
C VAL A 133 3.11 -9.74 9.01
N VAL A 134 2.43 -8.94 8.19
CA VAL A 134 1.50 -9.47 7.18
C VAL A 134 2.24 -10.32 6.14
N THR A 135 3.39 -9.84 5.64
CA THR A 135 4.22 -10.57 4.67
C THR A 135 4.68 -11.92 5.24
N GLN A 136 5.13 -11.94 6.51
CA GLN A 136 5.59 -13.16 7.18
C GLN A 136 4.46 -14.18 7.31
N ALA A 137 3.30 -13.77 7.84
CA ALA A 137 2.17 -14.65 8.09
C ALA A 137 1.56 -15.19 6.78
N ALA A 138 1.31 -14.31 5.80
CA ALA A 138 0.76 -14.72 4.50
C ALA A 138 1.74 -15.60 3.71
N GLY A 139 3.03 -15.23 3.66
CA GLY A 139 4.06 -16.00 3.00
C GLY A 139 4.27 -17.40 3.61
N ALA A 140 4.18 -17.52 4.94
CA ALA A 140 4.22 -18.80 5.63
C ALA A 140 3.05 -19.72 5.21
N ARG A 141 1.85 -19.17 5.08
CA ARG A 141 0.66 -19.92 4.64
C ARG A 141 0.73 -20.31 3.16
N MET A 142 1.19 -19.41 2.28
CA MET A 142 1.45 -19.72 0.86
C MET A 142 2.44 -20.87 0.73
N ARG A 143 3.55 -20.80 1.48
CA ARG A 143 4.57 -21.85 1.50
C ARG A 143 4.01 -23.19 2.01
N ALA A 144 3.25 -23.17 3.11
CA ALA A 144 2.64 -24.38 3.67
C ALA A 144 1.63 -25.03 2.71
N ALA A 145 0.92 -24.23 1.94
CA ALA A 145 -0.01 -24.72 0.91
C ALA A 145 0.70 -25.27 -0.34
N GLY A 146 2.00 -25.06 -0.47
CA GLY A 146 2.77 -25.50 -1.66
C GLY A 146 2.32 -24.84 -2.97
N LYS A 147 1.66 -23.66 -2.89
CA LYS A 147 1.11 -22.94 -4.05
C LYS A 147 1.95 -21.70 -4.35
N PRO A 148 2.11 -21.35 -5.63
CA PRO A 148 2.72 -20.08 -6.00
C PRO A 148 1.86 -18.92 -5.48
N GLY A 149 2.51 -17.78 -5.17
CA GLY A 149 1.85 -16.59 -4.68
C GLY A 149 2.52 -15.30 -5.15
N SER A 150 1.86 -14.17 -4.91
CA SER A 150 2.42 -12.84 -5.20
C SER A 150 2.12 -11.87 -4.08
N ILE A 151 3.18 -11.26 -3.52
CA ILE A 151 3.09 -10.22 -2.49
C ILE A 151 3.58 -8.90 -3.10
N VAL A 152 2.76 -7.87 -2.97
CA VAL A 152 3.04 -6.52 -3.44
C VAL A 152 3.13 -5.58 -2.24
N ASN A 153 4.31 -5.02 -2.00
CA ASN A 153 4.51 -3.99 -0.98
C ASN A 153 4.33 -2.61 -1.61
N VAL A 154 3.40 -1.81 -1.12
CA VAL A 154 3.22 -0.44 -1.60
C VAL A 154 4.27 0.47 -0.97
N GLY A 155 5.27 0.79 -1.77
CA GLY A 155 6.35 1.72 -1.44
C GLY A 155 5.91 3.18 -1.51
N SER A 156 6.85 4.05 -1.82
CA SER A 156 6.62 5.48 -2.09
C SER A 156 7.84 6.05 -2.80
N ILE A 157 7.65 7.07 -3.63
CA ILE A 157 8.80 7.86 -4.13
C ILE A 157 9.69 8.34 -2.97
N TYR A 158 9.10 8.69 -1.81
CA TYR A 158 9.85 9.10 -0.62
C TYR A 158 10.56 7.96 0.13
N GLY A 159 10.41 6.73 -0.32
CA GLY A 159 11.27 5.62 0.07
C GLY A 159 12.49 5.45 -0.86
N MET A 160 12.47 6.08 -2.05
CA MET A 160 13.56 6.05 -3.03
C MET A 160 14.40 7.33 -2.99
N VAL A 161 13.73 8.46 -2.84
CA VAL A 161 14.33 9.80 -2.78
C VAL A 161 13.85 10.55 -1.55
N SER A 162 14.61 11.55 -1.11
CA SER A 162 14.21 12.42 -0.01
C SER A 162 13.05 13.34 -0.42
N PRO A 163 12.15 13.70 0.51
CA PRO A 163 11.17 14.76 0.27
C PRO A 163 11.84 16.08 -0.12
N VAL A 164 11.26 16.76 -1.10
CA VAL A 164 11.66 18.12 -1.46
C VAL A 164 10.93 19.06 -0.52
N GLN A 165 11.63 19.60 0.47
CA GLN A 165 11.04 20.45 1.51
C GLN A 165 10.47 21.76 0.96
N ASP A 166 11.05 22.32 -0.09
CA ASP A 166 10.60 23.56 -0.73
C ASP A 166 9.14 23.53 -1.21
N ILE A 167 8.60 22.34 -1.49
CA ILE A 167 7.18 22.17 -1.85
C ILE A 167 6.27 22.70 -0.75
N TYR A 168 6.71 22.66 0.50
CA TYR A 168 5.95 23.01 1.68
C TYR A 168 6.26 24.41 2.24
N ALA A 169 7.23 25.15 1.68
CA ALA A 169 7.68 26.45 2.18
C ALA A 169 6.52 27.48 2.31
N TYR A 170 5.53 27.41 1.43
CA TYR A 170 4.34 28.27 1.47
C TYR A 170 3.54 28.16 2.80
N LYS A 171 3.71 27.07 3.54
CA LYS A 171 3.02 26.91 4.84
C LYS A 171 3.48 27.92 5.87
N GLU A 172 4.79 28.19 5.93
CA GLU A 172 5.32 29.20 6.83
C GLU A 172 4.80 30.59 6.49
N GLU A 173 4.69 30.92 5.20
CA GLU A 173 4.09 32.20 4.76
C GLU A 173 2.62 32.33 5.12
N GLN A 174 1.84 31.23 5.08
CA GLN A 174 0.42 31.22 5.38
C GLN A 174 0.10 31.18 6.86
N THR A 175 0.88 30.45 7.65
CA THR A 175 0.53 30.12 9.05
C THR A 175 1.50 30.68 10.08
N GLY A 176 2.67 31.20 9.65
CA GLY A 176 3.77 31.59 10.53
C GLY A 176 4.52 30.40 11.14
N VAL A 177 4.19 29.18 10.75
CA VAL A 177 4.80 27.94 11.26
C VAL A 177 5.29 27.11 10.08
N PRO A 178 6.59 26.74 10.03
CA PRO A 178 7.12 25.90 8.97
C PRO A 178 6.54 24.48 9.05
N PHE A 179 6.26 23.90 7.89
CA PHE A 179 5.96 22.49 7.78
C PHE A 179 7.18 21.78 7.17
N VAL A 180 7.70 20.79 7.89
CA VAL A 180 8.77 19.91 7.41
C VAL A 180 8.18 18.51 7.19
N LYS A 181 8.30 17.98 5.97
CA LYS A 181 7.85 16.61 5.69
C LYS A 181 8.68 15.63 6.52
N PRO A 182 8.05 14.90 7.48
CA PRO A 182 8.78 14.13 8.47
C PRO A 182 9.59 12.97 7.91
N VAL A 183 10.73 12.70 8.55
CA VAL A 183 11.67 11.62 8.18
C VAL A 183 11.09 10.22 8.36
N ALA A 184 10.20 10.01 9.32
CA ALA A 184 9.71 8.69 9.73
C ALA A 184 9.08 7.92 8.56
N TYR A 185 8.25 8.59 7.76
CA TYR A 185 7.62 7.99 6.58
C TYR A 185 8.67 7.53 5.55
N SER A 186 9.63 8.41 5.21
CA SER A 186 10.67 8.09 4.24
C SER A 186 11.55 6.95 4.72
N ALA A 187 11.97 6.96 5.98
CA ALA A 187 12.77 5.89 6.58
C ALA A 187 12.04 4.55 6.54
N ALA A 188 10.76 4.52 6.94
CA ALA A 188 9.95 3.31 6.93
C ALA A 188 9.74 2.77 5.51
N LYS A 189 9.39 3.63 4.55
CA LYS A 189 9.18 3.23 3.15
C LYS A 189 10.47 2.79 2.46
N SER A 190 11.63 3.36 2.82
CA SER A 190 12.94 2.89 2.32
C SER A 190 13.22 1.43 2.74
N GLY A 191 12.85 1.04 3.96
CA GLY A 191 13.02 -0.32 4.45
C GLY A 191 12.28 -1.37 3.64
N LEU A 192 11.14 -1.02 3.03
CA LEU A 192 10.32 -1.94 2.24
C LEU A 192 11.04 -2.48 1.00
N TYR A 193 11.92 -1.71 0.39
CA TYR A 193 12.65 -2.15 -0.81
C TYR A 193 13.60 -3.31 -0.52
N ASN A 194 14.30 -3.25 0.62
CA ASN A 194 15.19 -4.37 0.97
C ASN A 194 14.43 -5.54 1.60
N LEU A 195 13.35 -5.29 2.35
CA LEU A 195 12.43 -6.34 2.80
C LEU A 195 11.87 -7.13 1.60
N THR A 196 11.46 -6.42 0.54
CA THR A 196 11.00 -7.02 -0.71
C THR A 196 12.07 -7.92 -1.34
N ARG A 197 13.30 -7.43 -1.49
CA ARG A 197 14.42 -8.22 -2.06
C ARG A 197 14.74 -9.44 -1.21
N TYR A 198 14.77 -9.28 0.11
CA TYR A 198 15.02 -10.40 1.01
C TYR A 198 13.97 -11.49 0.87
N CYS A 199 12.68 -11.14 0.93
CA CYS A 199 11.59 -12.10 0.80
C CYS A 199 11.57 -12.76 -0.59
N ALA A 200 11.83 -12.00 -1.65
CA ALA A 200 11.90 -12.49 -3.01
C ALA A 200 12.97 -13.58 -3.21
N THR A 201 14.16 -13.35 -2.67
CA THR A 201 15.27 -14.33 -2.73
C THR A 201 15.02 -15.52 -1.82
N TYR A 202 14.39 -15.31 -0.66
CA TYR A 202 14.09 -16.35 0.31
C TYR A 202 13.01 -17.34 -0.19
N TRP A 203 11.95 -16.82 -0.83
CA TRP A 203 10.79 -17.61 -1.27
C TRP A 203 10.73 -17.90 -2.78
N GLY A 204 11.63 -17.34 -3.58
CA GLY A 204 11.56 -17.45 -5.05
C GLY A 204 11.50 -18.89 -5.56
N ARG A 205 12.26 -19.82 -4.96
CA ARG A 205 12.25 -21.24 -5.32
C ARG A 205 10.97 -21.98 -4.93
N GLN A 206 10.16 -21.41 -4.03
CA GLN A 206 8.83 -21.89 -3.68
C GLN A 206 7.72 -21.30 -4.56
N GLY A 207 8.08 -20.50 -5.57
CA GLY A 207 7.12 -19.88 -6.47
C GLY A 207 6.40 -18.66 -5.88
N ILE A 208 6.83 -18.13 -4.72
CA ILE A 208 6.27 -16.93 -4.12
C ILE A 208 7.09 -15.73 -4.58
N ARG A 209 6.46 -14.81 -5.30
CA ARG A 209 7.06 -13.58 -5.78
C ARG A 209 6.77 -12.45 -4.81
N VAL A 210 7.74 -11.58 -4.60
CA VAL A 210 7.58 -10.38 -3.76
C VAL A 210 8.14 -9.18 -4.51
N ASN A 211 7.32 -8.16 -4.77
CA ASN A 211 7.71 -6.96 -5.49
C ASN A 211 7.22 -5.71 -4.76
N THR A 212 7.81 -4.57 -5.07
CA THR A 212 7.34 -3.26 -4.61
C THR A 212 6.62 -2.54 -5.74
N LEU A 213 5.47 -1.96 -5.45
CA LEU A 213 4.82 -0.95 -6.28
C LEU A 213 5.09 0.42 -5.67
N THR A 214 5.71 1.32 -6.41
CA THR A 214 6.07 2.66 -5.92
C THR A 214 5.22 3.73 -6.57
N PRO A 215 4.15 4.20 -5.89
CA PRO A 215 3.33 5.32 -6.32
C PRO A 215 3.98 6.67 -6.01
N SER A 216 3.57 7.70 -6.76
CA SER A 216 3.72 9.10 -6.36
C SER A 216 2.52 9.59 -5.53
N GLY A 217 2.49 10.90 -5.23
CA GLY A 217 1.39 11.52 -4.49
C GLY A 217 0.07 11.47 -5.25
N VAL A 218 -0.98 11.05 -4.54
CA VAL A 218 -2.35 11.01 -5.05
C VAL A 218 -3.06 12.31 -4.72
N GLY A 219 -3.71 12.90 -5.71
CA GLY A 219 -4.52 14.11 -5.54
C GLY A 219 -5.74 13.86 -4.63
N ARG A 220 -6.11 14.88 -3.87
CA ARG A 220 -7.32 14.91 -3.04
C ARG A 220 -7.93 16.29 -3.09
N ASP A 221 -9.25 16.39 -3.11
CA ASP A 221 -9.98 17.66 -3.10
C ASP A 221 -9.73 18.49 -1.82
N THR A 222 -9.31 17.81 -0.73
CA THR A 222 -8.99 18.44 0.56
C THR A 222 -7.57 19.02 0.63
N GLN A 223 -6.75 18.83 -0.41
CA GLN A 223 -5.39 19.35 -0.44
C GLN A 223 -5.40 20.82 -0.88
N ASP A 224 -4.54 21.63 -0.25
CA ASP A 224 -4.30 23.01 -0.59
C ASP A 224 -3.85 23.17 -2.06
N ALA A 225 -4.42 24.15 -2.77
CA ALA A 225 -4.13 24.40 -4.18
C ALA A 225 -2.65 24.73 -4.44
N THR A 226 -2.03 25.47 -3.50
CA THR A 226 -0.59 25.81 -3.59
C THR A 226 0.27 24.56 -3.46
N PHE A 227 -0.10 23.65 -2.54
CA PHE A 227 0.56 22.35 -2.45
C PHE A 227 0.44 21.56 -3.76
N GLN A 228 -0.78 21.47 -4.32
CA GLN A 228 -0.99 20.75 -5.58
C GLN A 228 -0.17 21.34 -6.71
N GLN A 229 -0.11 22.67 -6.82
CA GLN A 229 0.68 23.37 -7.83
C GLN A 229 2.18 23.08 -7.69
N ASN A 230 2.74 23.24 -6.48
CA ASN A 230 4.16 23.01 -6.18
C ASN A 230 4.54 21.54 -6.41
N TYR A 231 3.67 20.62 -6.00
CA TYR A 231 3.88 19.19 -6.18
C TYR A 231 3.83 18.81 -7.66
N THR A 232 2.81 19.27 -8.39
CA THR A 232 2.60 18.97 -9.81
C THR A 232 3.72 19.51 -10.69
N ALA A 233 4.31 20.67 -10.36
CA ALA A 233 5.43 21.24 -11.08
C ALA A 233 6.66 20.31 -11.16
N ARG A 234 6.73 19.31 -10.31
CA ARG A 234 7.81 18.29 -10.30
C ARG A 234 7.44 16.98 -10.99
N ILE A 235 6.22 16.87 -11.50
CA ILE A 235 5.75 15.67 -12.19
C ILE A 235 5.76 15.91 -13.70
N PRO A 236 6.59 15.20 -14.47
CA PRO A 236 6.63 15.35 -15.94
C PRO A 236 5.28 15.18 -16.65
N ILE A 237 4.41 14.29 -16.15
CA ILE A 237 3.04 14.11 -16.69
C ILE A 237 2.15 15.34 -16.42
N GLY A 238 2.52 16.23 -15.49
CA GLY A 238 1.83 17.51 -15.26
C GLY A 238 0.56 17.42 -14.40
N ARG A 239 0.33 16.32 -13.69
CA ARG A 239 -0.77 16.17 -12.72
C ARG A 239 -0.38 15.25 -11.57
N MET A 240 -1.03 15.39 -10.44
CA MET A 240 -0.99 14.38 -9.39
C MET A 240 -1.67 13.09 -9.88
N ALA A 241 -1.30 11.97 -9.28
CA ALA A 241 -1.93 10.70 -9.61
C ALA A 241 -3.37 10.64 -9.09
N GLU A 242 -4.21 9.90 -9.81
CA GLU A 242 -5.46 9.36 -9.31
C GLU A 242 -5.21 7.98 -8.70
N ALA A 243 -6.05 7.54 -7.76
CA ALA A 243 -5.89 6.24 -7.14
C ALA A 243 -5.91 5.07 -8.15
N THR A 244 -6.65 5.25 -9.25
CA THR A 244 -6.81 4.29 -10.35
C THR A 244 -5.60 4.18 -11.26
N ASP A 245 -4.70 5.16 -11.27
CA ASP A 245 -3.46 5.12 -12.09
C ASP A 245 -2.56 3.91 -11.72
N PHE A 246 -2.71 3.36 -10.52
CA PHE A 246 -1.91 2.25 -10.02
C PHE A 246 -2.55 0.87 -10.25
N ASN A 247 -3.82 0.82 -10.67
CA ASN A 247 -4.58 -0.42 -10.79
C ASN A 247 -3.93 -1.41 -11.77
N GLY A 248 -3.54 -0.93 -12.95
CA GLY A 248 -2.87 -1.79 -13.95
C GLY A 248 -1.57 -2.41 -13.43
N ALA A 249 -0.78 -1.65 -12.67
CA ALA A 249 0.44 -2.15 -12.05
C ALA A 249 0.17 -3.20 -10.96
N ALA A 250 -0.88 -3.01 -10.14
CA ALA A 250 -1.29 -3.99 -9.14
C ALA A 250 -1.74 -5.31 -9.79
N VAL A 251 -2.58 -5.23 -10.82
CA VAL A 251 -3.01 -6.40 -11.60
C VAL A 251 -1.81 -7.10 -12.25
N PHE A 252 -0.91 -6.36 -12.89
CA PHE A 252 0.32 -6.91 -13.47
C PHE A 252 1.14 -7.68 -12.43
N LEU A 253 1.39 -7.09 -11.27
CA LEU A 253 2.22 -7.72 -10.23
C LEU A 253 1.56 -8.96 -9.59
N LEU A 254 0.23 -9.00 -9.51
CA LEU A 254 -0.51 -10.13 -8.93
C LEU A 254 -0.76 -11.26 -9.93
N SER A 255 -0.82 -10.97 -11.23
CA SER A 255 -1.16 -11.92 -12.29
C SER A 255 0.05 -12.67 -12.85
N ASP A 256 -0.22 -13.59 -13.78
CA ASP A 256 0.81 -14.34 -14.51
C ASP A 256 1.59 -13.48 -15.51
N ALA A 257 1.11 -12.24 -15.80
CA ALA A 257 1.84 -11.28 -16.63
C ALA A 257 3.23 -10.93 -16.04
N SER A 258 3.40 -11.06 -14.73
CA SER A 258 4.67 -10.82 -14.02
C SER A 258 5.32 -12.10 -13.45
N ARG A 259 4.98 -13.28 -13.98
CA ARG A 259 5.44 -14.57 -13.44
C ARG A 259 6.96 -14.73 -13.33
N TYR A 260 7.73 -13.94 -14.09
CA TYR A 260 9.20 -13.95 -14.05
C TYR A 260 9.79 -12.74 -13.33
N MET A 261 8.96 -11.98 -12.56
CA MET A 261 9.36 -10.78 -11.85
C MET A 261 9.26 -10.99 -10.34
N THR A 262 10.38 -10.89 -9.63
CA THR A 262 10.46 -10.91 -8.17
C THR A 262 11.63 -10.07 -7.69
N GLY A 263 11.53 -9.46 -6.50
CA GLY A 263 12.55 -8.59 -5.92
C GLY A 263 12.67 -7.22 -6.59
N SER A 264 11.75 -6.89 -7.49
CA SER A 264 11.78 -5.68 -8.30
C SER A 264 10.95 -4.57 -7.69
N ASN A 265 11.24 -3.34 -8.12
CA ASN A 265 10.46 -2.15 -7.84
C ASN A 265 9.81 -1.64 -9.14
N LEU A 266 8.48 -1.65 -9.18
CA LEU A 266 7.70 -1.09 -10.27
C LEU A 266 7.30 0.35 -9.89
N VAL A 267 7.95 1.32 -10.51
CA VAL A 267 7.73 2.75 -10.27
C VAL A 267 6.59 3.24 -11.16
N VAL A 268 5.58 3.86 -10.55
CA VAL A 268 4.44 4.50 -11.23
C VAL A 268 4.26 5.88 -10.60
N ASP A 269 5.06 6.84 -11.02
CA ASP A 269 5.23 8.12 -10.33
C ASP A 269 5.04 9.37 -11.23
N GLY A 270 4.57 9.15 -12.44
CA GLY A 270 4.40 10.25 -13.42
C GLY A 270 5.71 10.88 -13.87
N GLY A 271 6.84 10.21 -13.62
CA GLY A 271 8.19 10.69 -13.94
C GLY A 271 8.85 11.49 -12.82
N TRP A 272 8.28 11.56 -11.61
CA TRP A 272 8.85 12.30 -10.48
C TRP A 272 10.32 11.96 -10.22
N THR A 273 10.71 10.69 -10.31
CA THR A 273 12.08 10.22 -10.04
C THR A 273 12.97 10.12 -11.27
N ALA A 274 12.54 10.65 -12.41
CA ALA A 274 13.30 10.57 -13.66
C ALA A 274 14.37 11.67 -13.84
N TRP A 275 14.39 12.70 -12.97
CA TRP A 275 15.35 13.83 -12.96
C TRP A 275 15.90 14.15 -11.58
#